data_45eeaf24065a36bd64984eb6a404cf68
#
_entry.id   45eeaf24065a36bd64984eb6a404cf68
#
_cell.length_a   1.000
_cell.length_b   1.000
_cell.length_c   1.000
_cell.angle_alpha   90.00
_cell.angle_beta   90.00
_cell.angle_gamma   90.00
#
_symmetry.space_group_name_H-M   'P 1'
#
loop_
_entity.id
_entity.type
_entity.pdbx_description
1 polymer ?
#
loop_
_entity_poly.entity_id
_entity_poly.type
_entity_poly.pdbx_seq_one_letter_code
_entity_poly.pdbx_strand_id
1 'polypeptide(L)'
;MALYALGDLHLSLNSNKSMEIFGDGWQDYVSRLKDAFSALGPEDVTVLCGDLSWGMSLEESLEDFRFIDALPGKKYLLKGNHDYWWNTAAKMERFFREHELTTMEILHNNCKFYGELALCGTRGWFYELDNQGTHNEKVLLRDCLLYTSPS
;
A
#
# COMPACT_ATOMS: atom_id res chain seq x y z
N MET A 1 -2.31 -12.07 -17.69
CA MET A 1 -2.78 -11.87 -16.30
C MET A 1 -1.69 -12.41 -15.37
N ALA A 2 -1.00 -11.54 -14.68
CA ALA A 2 0.05 -11.86 -13.71
C ALA A 2 -0.23 -11.15 -12.38
N LEU A 3 0.29 -11.71 -11.28
CA LEU A 3 0.20 -11.16 -9.94
C LEU A 3 1.60 -10.75 -9.46
N TYR A 4 1.72 -9.50 -9.04
CA TYR A 4 2.95 -8.91 -8.54
C TYR A 4 2.78 -8.44 -7.10
N ALA A 5 3.87 -8.34 -6.36
CA ALA A 5 3.92 -7.72 -5.04
C ALA A 5 5.09 -6.75 -4.98
N LEU A 6 4.84 -5.55 -4.47
CA LEU A 6 5.85 -4.50 -4.33
C LEU A 6 5.53 -3.66 -3.09
N GLY A 7 6.51 -3.30 -2.29
CA GLY A 7 6.36 -2.43 -1.14
C GLY A 7 7.31 -1.25 -1.18
N ASP A 8 7.19 -0.38 -0.17
CA ASP A 8 8.14 0.69 0.12
C ASP A 8 8.34 1.67 -1.05
N LEU A 9 7.24 2.14 -1.65
CA LEU A 9 7.29 3.13 -2.71
C LEU A 9 7.76 4.50 -2.21
N HIS A 10 7.40 4.84 -0.98
CA HIS A 10 7.79 6.08 -0.31
C HIS A 10 7.68 7.32 -1.22
N LEU A 11 6.59 7.41 -1.96
CA LEU A 11 6.33 8.54 -2.86
C LEU A 11 6.18 9.85 -2.09
N SER A 12 6.59 10.95 -2.70
CA SER A 12 6.51 12.28 -2.11
C SER A 12 6.41 13.37 -3.18
N LEU A 13 5.56 13.13 -4.17
CA LEU A 13 5.44 14.01 -5.36
C LEU A 13 4.93 15.40 -5.01
N ASN A 14 4.20 15.56 -3.92
CA ASN A 14 3.70 16.83 -3.42
C ASN A 14 4.50 17.37 -2.21
N SER A 15 5.64 16.79 -1.87
CA SER A 15 6.44 17.21 -0.73
C SER A 15 7.94 17.18 -1.05
N ASN A 16 8.73 17.90 -0.25
CA ASN A 16 10.20 17.94 -0.39
C ASN A 16 10.91 16.76 0.32
N LYS A 17 10.22 15.64 0.55
CA LYS A 17 10.75 14.46 1.25
C LYS A 17 11.19 13.39 0.25
N SER A 18 12.04 13.72 -0.72
CA SER A 18 12.53 12.74 -1.69
C SER A 18 13.36 11.66 -1.00
N MET A 19 13.14 10.40 -1.39
CA MET A 19 13.96 9.26 -0.97
C MET A 19 15.40 9.33 -1.50
N GLU A 20 15.67 10.16 -2.50
CA GLU A 20 17.01 10.34 -3.07
C GLU A 20 18.07 10.79 -2.05
N ILE A 21 17.63 11.42 -0.95
CA ILE A 21 18.54 11.80 0.15
C ILE A 21 19.14 10.59 0.89
N PHE A 22 18.58 9.39 0.73
CA PHE A 22 19.05 8.17 1.39
C PHE A 22 20.07 7.37 0.56
N GLY A 23 20.50 7.91 -0.58
CA GLY A 23 21.60 7.35 -1.36
C GLY A 23 21.25 7.01 -2.81
N ASP A 24 22.29 6.62 -3.55
CA ASP A 24 22.25 6.42 -5.02
C ASP A 24 21.22 5.37 -5.47
N GLY A 25 20.88 4.42 -4.61
CA GLY A 25 19.85 3.41 -4.92
C GLY A 25 18.45 3.98 -5.17
N TRP A 26 18.18 5.17 -4.66
CA TRP A 26 16.91 5.88 -4.81
C TRP A 26 16.90 6.92 -5.94
N GLN A 27 18.03 7.10 -6.62
CA GLN A 27 18.09 8.05 -7.72
C GLN A 27 17.11 7.68 -8.83
N ASP A 28 16.34 8.66 -9.30
CA ASP A 28 15.31 8.52 -10.33
C ASP A 28 14.30 7.38 -10.08
N TYR A 29 14.09 7.00 -8.81
CA TYR A 29 13.27 5.83 -8.46
C TYR A 29 11.83 5.93 -8.98
N VAL A 30 11.25 7.12 -9.04
CA VAL A 30 9.89 7.34 -9.56
C VAL A 30 9.82 7.01 -11.06
N SER A 31 10.83 7.43 -11.84
CA SER A 31 10.91 7.10 -13.28
C SER A 31 11.13 5.59 -13.47
N ARG A 32 12.04 4.99 -12.70
CA ARG A 32 12.30 3.55 -12.72
C ARG A 32 11.07 2.71 -12.35
N LEU A 33 10.27 3.20 -11.40
CA LEU A 33 9.00 2.56 -11.03
C LEU A 33 8.02 2.60 -12.19
N LYS A 34 7.87 3.76 -12.84
CA LYS A 34 7.02 3.93 -14.02
C LYS A 34 7.45 3.00 -15.17
N ASP A 35 8.75 2.93 -15.42
CA ASP A 35 9.30 2.07 -16.47
C ASP A 35 9.06 0.58 -16.16
N ALA A 36 9.25 0.16 -14.90
CA ALA A 36 8.95 -1.21 -14.48
C ALA A 36 7.48 -1.57 -14.70
N PHE A 37 6.55 -0.66 -14.37
CA PHE A 37 5.13 -0.89 -14.60
C PHE A 37 4.72 -0.83 -16.08
N SER A 38 5.51 -0.21 -16.94
CA SER A 38 5.19 -0.13 -18.39
C SER A 38 5.12 -1.52 -19.06
N ALA A 39 5.74 -2.55 -18.46
CA ALA A 39 5.67 -3.93 -18.93
C ALA A 39 4.38 -4.66 -18.53
N LEU A 40 3.57 -4.08 -17.63
CA LEU A 40 2.32 -4.69 -17.15
C LEU A 40 1.16 -4.35 -18.08
N GLY A 41 0.24 -5.30 -18.21
CA GLY A 41 -1.02 -5.11 -18.94
C GLY A 41 -2.17 -4.68 -18.02
N PRO A 42 -3.30 -4.27 -18.60
CA PRO A 42 -4.49 -3.85 -17.84
C PRO A 42 -5.10 -4.97 -16.98
N GLU A 43 -4.86 -6.22 -17.34
CA GLU A 43 -5.37 -7.41 -16.63
C GLU A 43 -4.42 -7.89 -15.51
N ASP A 44 -3.27 -7.24 -15.35
CA ASP A 44 -2.33 -7.62 -14.29
C ASP A 44 -2.72 -6.97 -12.96
N VAL A 45 -2.34 -7.60 -11.87
CA VAL A 45 -2.65 -7.16 -10.52
C VAL A 45 -1.35 -6.97 -9.75
N THR A 46 -1.23 -5.85 -9.05
CA THR A 46 -0.12 -5.59 -8.13
C THR A 46 -0.64 -5.39 -6.72
N VAL A 47 -0.12 -6.16 -5.77
CA VAL A 47 -0.31 -5.90 -4.34
C VAL A 47 0.78 -4.94 -3.89
N LEU A 48 0.39 -3.75 -3.46
CA LEU A 48 1.27 -2.75 -2.90
C LEU A 48 1.32 -2.95 -1.38
N CYS A 49 2.46 -3.44 -0.90
CA CYS A 49 2.63 -3.99 0.46
C CYS A 49 2.82 -2.93 1.56
N GLY A 50 2.48 -1.69 1.30
CA GLY A 50 2.56 -0.59 2.26
C GLY A 50 3.74 0.34 2.04
N ASP A 51 3.82 1.37 2.89
CA ASP A 51 4.77 2.47 2.82
C ASP A 51 4.75 3.17 1.46
N LEU A 52 3.55 3.58 1.04
CA LEU A 52 3.27 4.06 -0.31
C LEU A 52 3.58 5.55 -0.48
N SER A 53 3.23 6.37 0.51
CA SER A 53 3.35 7.83 0.47
C SER A 53 3.84 8.40 1.78
N TRP A 54 4.67 9.44 1.71
CA TRP A 54 5.08 10.25 2.84
C TRP A 54 4.05 11.31 3.27
N GLY A 55 2.90 11.41 2.59
CA GLY A 55 1.82 12.30 2.99
C GLY A 55 1.31 11.97 4.39
N MET A 56 0.93 13.00 5.14
CA MET A 56 0.37 12.86 6.50
C MET A 56 -1.16 12.77 6.47
N SER A 57 -1.78 13.05 5.33
CA SER A 57 -3.22 12.98 5.11
C SER A 57 -3.53 12.45 3.70
N LEU A 58 -4.79 12.10 3.45
CA LEU A 58 -5.25 11.68 2.12
C LEU A 58 -5.02 12.79 1.08
N GLU A 59 -5.28 14.03 1.48
CA GLU A 59 -5.13 15.21 0.63
C GLU A 59 -3.67 15.46 0.26
N GLU A 60 -2.76 15.32 1.21
CA GLU A 60 -1.31 15.44 0.95
C GLU A 60 -0.78 14.33 0.05
N SER A 61 -1.37 13.12 0.12
CA SER A 61 -0.98 11.96 -0.66
C SER A 61 -1.65 11.90 -2.04
N LEU A 62 -2.50 12.86 -2.39
CA LEU A 62 -3.32 12.79 -3.61
C LEU A 62 -2.48 12.65 -4.89
N GLU A 63 -1.40 13.40 -5.03
CA GLU A 63 -0.54 13.32 -6.23
C GLU A 63 0.17 11.95 -6.32
N ASP A 64 0.57 11.39 -5.19
CA ASP A 64 1.13 10.05 -5.13
C ASP A 64 0.10 9.00 -5.54
N PHE A 65 -1.14 9.15 -5.09
CA PHE A 65 -2.24 8.26 -5.50
C PHE A 65 -2.58 8.39 -6.98
N ARG A 66 -2.59 9.60 -7.53
CA ARG A 66 -2.77 9.82 -8.97
C ARG A 66 -1.68 9.15 -9.78
N PHE A 67 -0.45 9.23 -9.32
CA PHE A 67 0.67 8.54 -9.94
C PHE A 67 0.46 7.01 -9.90
N ILE A 68 0.11 6.44 -8.74
CA ILE A 68 -0.16 5.01 -8.59
C ILE A 68 -1.35 4.59 -9.46
N ASP A 69 -2.44 5.36 -9.46
CA ASP A 69 -3.64 5.05 -10.23
C ASP A 69 -3.36 5.02 -11.74
N ALA A 70 -2.51 5.91 -12.23
CA ALA A 70 -2.11 5.98 -13.63
C ALA A 70 -1.21 4.81 -14.09
N LEU A 71 -0.61 4.06 -13.17
CA LEU A 71 0.17 2.88 -13.52
C LEU A 71 -0.74 1.77 -14.06
N PRO A 72 -0.28 0.95 -15.04
CA PRO A 72 -1.06 -0.15 -15.57
C PRO A 72 -1.52 -1.18 -14.54
N GLY A 73 -2.65 -1.82 -14.83
CA GLY A 73 -3.20 -2.89 -14.02
C GLY A 73 -3.92 -2.43 -12.76
N LYS A 74 -4.49 -3.38 -12.04
CA LYS A 74 -5.19 -3.15 -10.77
C LYS A 74 -4.22 -3.19 -9.60
N LYS A 75 -4.41 -2.30 -8.63
CA LYS A 75 -3.56 -2.21 -7.43
C LYS A 75 -4.39 -2.49 -6.17
N TYR A 76 -3.92 -3.41 -5.34
CA TYR A 76 -4.43 -3.64 -3.99
C TYR A 76 -3.47 -3.05 -2.97
N LEU A 77 -3.98 -2.16 -2.11
CA LEU A 77 -3.17 -1.39 -1.16
C LEU A 77 -3.24 -2.00 0.23
N LEU A 78 -2.09 -2.43 0.75
CA LEU A 78 -1.89 -2.77 2.16
C LEU A 78 -1.37 -1.56 2.93
N LYS A 79 -1.58 -1.58 4.24
CA LYS A 79 -1.07 -0.54 5.13
C LYS A 79 0.34 -0.84 5.59
N GLY A 80 1.30 0.03 5.28
CA GLY A 80 2.62 0.06 5.90
C GLY A 80 2.67 0.83 7.22
N ASN A 81 3.81 0.79 7.91
CA ASN A 81 3.98 1.48 9.18
C ASN A 81 4.20 3.00 9.01
N HIS A 82 4.63 3.45 7.84
CA HIS A 82 4.80 4.87 7.51
C HIS A 82 3.63 5.46 6.71
N ASP A 83 2.55 4.71 6.45
CA ASP A 83 1.36 5.24 5.81
C ASP A 83 0.49 6.02 6.82
N TYR A 84 0.96 7.22 7.22
CA TYR A 84 0.29 8.07 8.20
C TYR A 84 -1.06 8.64 7.70
N TRP A 85 -1.22 8.75 6.37
CA TRP A 85 -2.45 9.14 5.70
C TRP A 85 -3.59 8.12 5.86
N TRP A 86 -3.28 6.89 6.26
CA TRP A 86 -4.23 5.78 6.33
C TRP A 86 -5.40 6.08 7.27
N ASN A 87 -6.60 5.81 6.79
CA ASN A 87 -7.85 6.10 7.47
C ASN A 87 -8.75 4.85 7.51
N THR A 88 -10.02 5.02 7.88
CA THR A 88 -11.01 3.95 7.74
C THR A 88 -11.21 3.60 6.26
N ALA A 89 -11.48 2.32 5.96
CA ALA A 89 -11.72 1.87 4.58
C ALA A 89 -12.79 2.73 3.88
N ALA A 90 -13.91 2.98 4.55
CA ALA A 90 -15.01 3.79 3.99
C ALA A 90 -14.58 5.23 3.64
N LYS A 91 -13.69 5.85 4.45
CA LYS A 91 -13.20 7.21 4.16
C LYS A 91 -12.24 7.19 2.97
N MET A 92 -11.35 6.21 2.91
CA MET A 92 -10.39 6.06 1.80
C MET A 92 -11.10 5.74 0.49
N GLU A 93 -12.05 4.80 0.49
CA GLU A 93 -12.84 4.45 -0.69
C GLU A 93 -13.68 5.61 -1.21
N ARG A 94 -14.25 6.42 -0.30
CA ARG A 94 -14.95 7.64 -0.68
C ARG A 94 -14.00 8.64 -1.33
N PHE A 95 -12.84 8.87 -0.71
CA PHE A 95 -11.81 9.76 -1.26
C PHE A 95 -11.36 9.31 -2.65
N PHE A 96 -11.12 8.02 -2.85
CA PHE A 96 -10.74 7.48 -4.17
C PHE A 96 -11.83 7.72 -5.22
N ARG A 97 -13.11 7.53 -4.87
CA ARG A 97 -14.23 7.83 -5.79
C ARG A 97 -14.33 9.32 -6.13
N GLU A 98 -14.19 10.20 -5.14
CA GLU A 98 -14.27 11.65 -5.31
C GLU A 98 -13.16 12.18 -6.22
N HIS A 99 -12.02 11.50 -6.26
CA HIS A 99 -10.86 11.87 -7.08
C HIS A 99 -10.68 10.99 -8.33
N GLU A 100 -11.67 10.16 -8.66
CA GLU A 100 -11.69 9.28 -9.84
C GLU A 100 -10.51 8.30 -9.91
N LEU A 101 -10.00 7.87 -8.75
CA LEU A 101 -8.93 6.86 -8.62
C LEU A 101 -9.57 5.46 -8.72
N THR A 102 -9.55 4.87 -9.90
CA THR A 102 -10.39 3.72 -10.25
C THR A 102 -9.67 2.38 -10.24
N THR A 103 -8.34 2.39 -10.27
CA THR A 103 -7.52 1.18 -10.35
C THR A 103 -7.01 0.68 -9.01
N MET A 104 -7.29 1.42 -7.93
CA MET A 104 -6.84 1.13 -6.56
C MET A 104 -7.97 0.64 -5.67
N GLU A 105 -7.71 -0.40 -4.88
CA GLU A 105 -8.62 -0.90 -3.85
C GLU A 105 -7.86 -1.20 -2.56
N ILE A 106 -8.53 -1.02 -1.43
CA ILE A 106 -7.97 -1.33 -0.11
C ILE A 106 -8.00 -2.85 0.14
N LEU A 107 -6.85 -3.40 0.52
CA LEU A 107 -6.68 -4.77 0.98
C LEU A 107 -6.24 -4.73 2.45
N HIS A 108 -7.21 -4.65 3.38
CA HIS A 108 -6.92 -4.55 4.80
C HIS A 108 -8.02 -5.20 5.64
N ASN A 109 -7.68 -6.30 6.27
CA ASN A 109 -8.62 -7.16 7.03
C ASN A 109 -9.80 -7.63 6.16
N ASN A 110 -9.54 -7.87 4.90
CA ASN A 110 -10.47 -8.38 3.91
C ASN A 110 -9.74 -9.29 2.91
N CYS A 111 -10.49 -9.89 2.00
CA CYS A 111 -9.97 -10.71 0.91
C CYS A 111 -10.46 -10.17 -0.44
N LYS A 112 -9.62 -10.30 -1.45
CA LYS A 112 -9.91 -10.07 -2.86
C LYS A 112 -9.62 -11.34 -3.64
N PHE A 113 -10.28 -11.53 -4.77
CA PHE A 113 -10.03 -12.69 -5.61
C PHE A 113 -9.18 -12.31 -6.83
N TYR A 114 -8.23 -13.19 -7.13
CA TYR A 114 -7.42 -13.16 -8.34
C TYR A 114 -7.50 -14.56 -8.99
N GLY A 115 -8.38 -14.70 -9.98
CA GLY A 115 -8.73 -16.02 -10.51
C GLY A 115 -9.31 -16.91 -9.39
N GLU A 116 -8.68 -18.05 -9.16
CA GLU A 116 -9.05 -19.00 -8.09
C GLU A 116 -8.33 -18.73 -6.75
N LEU A 117 -7.46 -17.73 -6.70
CA LEU A 117 -6.70 -17.38 -5.50
C LEU A 117 -7.43 -16.31 -4.68
N ALA A 118 -7.46 -16.48 -3.37
CA ALA A 118 -7.88 -15.46 -2.42
C ALA A 118 -6.66 -14.70 -1.92
N LEU A 119 -6.63 -13.40 -2.18
CA LEU A 119 -5.63 -12.47 -1.67
C LEU A 119 -6.18 -11.85 -0.39
N CYS A 120 -5.65 -12.24 0.75
CA CYS A 120 -6.05 -11.71 2.05
C CYS A 120 -4.97 -10.79 2.58
N GLY A 121 -5.36 -9.62 3.11
CA GLY A 121 -4.44 -8.61 3.59
C GLY A 121 -4.70 -8.21 5.04
N THR A 122 -3.62 -8.19 5.82
CA THR A 122 -3.58 -7.61 7.16
C THR A 122 -2.20 -7.00 7.42
N ARG A 123 -2.07 -6.27 8.53
CA ARG A 123 -0.77 -5.79 8.97
C ARG A 123 0.07 -6.95 9.50
N GLY A 124 1.39 -6.86 9.36
CA GLY A 124 2.32 -7.84 9.90
C GLY A 124 3.63 -7.15 10.32
N TRP A 125 3.52 -6.02 11.05
CA TRP A 125 4.65 -5.14 11.30
C TRP A 125 5.58 -5.61 12.41
N PHE A 126 5.08 -6.41 13.34
CA PHE A 126 5.82 -6.80 14.54
C PHE A 126 5.89 -8.32 14.63
N TYR A 127 7.10 -8.84 14.77
CA TYR A 127 7.40 -10.26 14.90
C TYR A 127 8.00 -10.63 16.27
N GLU A 128 8.39 -9.62 17.07
CA GLU A 128 9.11 -9.83 18.30
C GLU A 128 8.17 -9.94 19.50
N LEU A 129 8.28 -11.04 20.23
CA LEU A 129 7.52 -11.30 21.45
C LEU A 129 8.07 -10.54 22.68
N ASP A 130 9.22 -9.87 22.56
CA ASP A 130 9.93 -9.23 23.66
C ASP A 130 9.30 -7.92 24.16
N ASN A 131 8.21 -7.49 23.59
CA ASN A 131 7.53 -6.22 23.93
C ASN A 131 6.27 -6.43 24.77
N GLN A 132 6.29 -7.31 25.77
CA GLN A 132 5.13 -7.61 26.63
C GLN A 132 4.52 -6.35 27.25
N GLY A 133 3.21 -6.20 27.13
CA GLY A 133 2.45 -5.07 27.67
C GLY A 133 2.54 -3.77 26.86
N THR A 134 3.25 -3.76 25.75
CA THR A 134 3.41 -2.57 24.89
C THR A 134 2.29 -2.41 23.89
N HIS A 135 2.23 -1.23 23.24
CA HIS A 135 1.34 -1.01 22.10
C HIS A 135 1.61 -2.00 20.96
N ASN A 136 2.88 -2.32 20.71
CA ASN A 136 3.31 -3.23 19.65
C ASN A 136 2.81 -4.67 19.90
N GLU A 137 2.85 -5.16 21.13
CA GLU A 137 2.27 -6.45 21.48
C GLU A 137 0.77 -6.51 21.19
N LYS A 138 0.03 -5.46 21.57
CA LYS A 138 -1.41 -5.38 21.29
C LYS A 138 -1.71 -5.40 19.80
N VAL A 139 -0.88 -4.73 18.98
CA VAL A 139 -1.00 -4.76 17.53
C VAL A 139 -0.71 -6.15 16.98
N LEU A 140 0.39 -6.79 17.43
CA LEU A 140 0.76 -8.15 17.02
C LEU A 140 -0.34 -9.16 17.36
N LEU A 141 -0.84 -9.16 18.59
CA LEU A 141 -1.92 -10.05 19.02
C LEU A 141 -3.19 -9.87 18.20
N ARG A 142 -3.56 -8.63 17.89
CA ARG A 142 -4.71 -8.33 17.05
C ARG A 142 -4.50 -8.83 15.62
N ASP A 143 -3.34 -8.62 15.04
CA ASP A 143 -3.03 -9.05 13.68
C ASP A 143 -2.99 -10.60 13.60
N CYS A 144 -2.45 -11.27 14.62
CA CYS A 144 -2.50 -12.73 14.73
C CYS A 144 -3.94 -13.25 14.81
N LEU A 145 -4.82 -12.60 15.60
CA LEU A 145 -6.23 -12.98 15.70
C LEU A 145 -6.96 -12.82 14.36
N LEU A 146 -6.70 -11.76 13.62
CA LEU A 146 -7.29 -11.53 12.30
C LEU A 146 -6.83 -12.56 11.28
N TYR A 147 -5.57 -12.97 11.34
CA TYR A 147 -4.99 -13.98 10.44
C TYR A 147 -5.51 -15.39 10.72
N THR A 148 -5.79 -15.71 11.98
CA THR A 148 -6.20 -17.05 12.43
C THR A 148 -7.71 -17.20 12.63
N SER A 149 -8.48 -16.11 12.58
CA SER A 149 -9.94 -16.17 12.72
C SER A 149 -10.55 -16.80 11.48
N PRO A 150 -11.36 -17.88 11.63
CA PRO A 150 -12.16 -18.35 10.52
C PRO A 150 -13.16 -17.24 10.14
N SER A 151 -13.09 -16.81 8.92
CA SER A 151 -14.05 -15.88 8.32
C SER A 151 -15.38 -16.56 8.09
#